data_071546621c326fecf3cd0982f6792742
#
_entry.id   071546621c326fecf3cd0982f6792742
#
_cell.length_a   1.000
_cell.length_b   1.000
_cell.length_c   1.000
_cell.angle_alpha   90.00
_cell.angle_beta   90.00
_cell.angle_gamma   90.00
#
_symmetry.space_group_name_H-M   'P 1'
#
loop_
_entity.id
_entity.type
_entity.pdbx_description
1 polymer ?
#
loop_
_entity_poly.entity_id
_entity_poly.type
_entity_poly.pdbx_seq_one_letter_code
_entity_poly.pdbx_strand_id
1 'polypeptide(L)'
;MGLQQFWFLLIGVLFLGFFILEGFDFGVGMLMEFFGRTDSASAEPDTHRRAVLNTIGPVWDGNEVWLLTAGGAMFAAYPAWYATVFSTLYLPLLAILVGMIVRVVAIEWRGKIDDPRWRRWADLGIAVGSWLPAILWGVAFAILVRGLPVDAEQRVHASVFDILNPYTLLGGAATCGLFLLHGAVFVALKTEGTVHDDAVRFATKLAPPVTVVVGTFGLWTQLAHGKDWTWILLVLAALALVGVFFIMWSGDGEGWAFLLTTGTVAAVVVMLFGCLYPNLVPSTIDPAYSLTIFNASSSHYTLMIMSWAAVLVAPVVIAYQGWSYWVFRQRISVRHIPPSVGLRKHVP
;
A
#
# COMPACT_ATOMS: atom_id res chain seq x y z
N MET A 1 -8.24 -8.09 -27.34
CA MET A 1 -8.54 -7.91 -25.92
C MET A 1 -9.91 -7.27 -25.79
N GLY A 2 -10.87 -7.93 -25.10
CA GLY A 2 -12.21 -7.39 -24.90
C GLY A 2 -12.25 -6.30 -23.82
N LEU A 3 -13.31 -5.48 -23.78
CA LEU A 3 -13.46 -4.41 -22.77
C LEU A 3 -13.42 -4.94 -21.33
N GLN A 4 -13.96 -6.14 -21.09
CA GLN A 4 -13.91 -6.79 -19.77
C GLN A 4 -12.47 -7.07 -19.34
N GLN A 5 -11.64 -7.63 -20.22
CA GLN A 5 -10.22 -7.87 -19.92
C GLN A 5 -9.46 -6.55 -19.72
N PHE A 6 -9.76 -5.54 -20.52
CA PHE A 6 -9.17 -4.20 -20.37
C PHE A 6 -9.45 -3.61 -18.98
N TRP A 7 -10.71 -3.65 -18.54
CA TRP A 7 -11.08 -3.11 -17.23
C TRP A 7 -10.51 -3.91 -16.06
N PHE A 8 -10.40 -5.23 -16.18
CA PHE A 8 -9.70 -6.04 -15.18
C PHE A 8 -8.23 -5.62 -15.02
N LEU A 9 -7.53 -5.46 -16.16
CA LEU A 9 -6.15 -5.01 -16.14
C LEU A 9 -6.01 -3.58 -15.62
N LEU A 10 -6.89 -2.68 -16.02
CA LEU A 10 -6.86 -1.29 -15.59
C LEU A 10 -7.09 -1.18 -14.07
N ILE A 11 -8.04 -1.93 -13.51
CA ILE A 11 -8.25 -2.00 -12.05
C ILE A 11 -7.00 -2.57 -11.38
N GLY A 12 -6.38 -3.60 -11.95
CA GLY A 12 -5.10 -4.13 -11.47
C GLY A 12 -4.00 -3.07 -11.46
N VAL A 13 -3.90 -2.23 -12.50
CA VAL A 13 -2.95 -1.10 -12.56
C VAL A 13 -3.28 -0.02 -11.51
N LEU A 14 -4.56 0.25 -11.26
CA LEU A 14 -4.96 1.22 -10.23
C LEU A 14 -4.59 0.73 -8.83
N PHE A 15 -4.84 -0.53 -8.50
CA PHE A 15 -4.36 -1.13 -7.24
C PHE A 15 -2.83 -1.20 -7.18
N LEU A 16 -2.17 -1.49 -8.30
CA LEU A 16 -0.71 -1.45 -8.38
C LEU A 16 -0.16 -0.06 -8.03
N GLY A 17 -0.72 0.99 -8.63
CA GLY A 17 -0.39 2.37 -8.31
C GLY A 17 -0.61 2.69 -6.83
N PHE A 18 -1.76 2.29 -6.28
CA PHE A 18 -2.06 2.45 -4.86
C PHE A 18 -1.03 1.75 -3.96
N PHE A 19 -0.71 0.48 -4.20
CA PHE A 19 0.25 -0.26 -3.36
C PHE A 19 1.69 0.25 -3.48
N ILE A 20 2.09 0.78 -4.64
CA ILE A 20 3.42 1.39 -4.80
C ILE A 20 3.47 2.73 -4.06
N LEU A 21 2.50 3.61 -4.30
CA LEU A 21 2.54 5.00 -3.84
C LEU A 21 2.11 5.11 -2.37
N GLU A 22 0.96 4.58 -2.03
CA GLU A 22 0.47 4.59 -0.66
C GLU A 22 1.21 3.60 0.23
N GLY A 23 1.82 2.55 -0.36
CA GLY A 23 2.61 1.58 0.38
C GLY A 23 3.82 2.19 1.09
N PHE A 24 4.57 3.10 0.44
CA PHE A 24 5.64 3.79 1.15
C PHE A 24 5.11 4.85 2.12
N ASP A 25 3.94 5.46 1.87
CA ASP A 25 3.31 6.40 2.79
C ASP A 25 2.89 5.72 4.10
N PHE A 26 2.28 4.51 4.02
CA PHE A 26 2.05 3.68 5.20
C PHE A 26 3.37 3.34 5.90
N GLY A 27 4.39 2.94 5.14
CA GLY A 27 5.71 2.65 5.68
C GLY A 27 6.32 3.83 6.44
N VAL A 28 6.27 5.03 5.90
CA VAL A 28 6.72 6.26 6.56
C VAL A 28 5.94 6.53 7.84
N GLY A 29 4.61 6.40 7.80
CA GLY A 29 3.77 6.58 8.99
C GLY A 29 4.06 5.56 10.10
N MET A 30 4.35 4.31 9.74
CA MET A 30 4.79 3.27 10.69
C MET A 30 6.17 3.57 11.30
N LEU A 31 7.07 4.17 10.54
CA LEU A 31 8.48 4.40 10.90
C LEU A 31 8.74 5.70 11.65
N MET A 32 7.82 6.65 11.60
CA MET A 32 8.00 7.98 12.16
C MET A 32 8.47 7.97 13.62
N GLU A 33 7.95 7.07 14.44
CA GLU A 33 8.33 6.94 15.85
C GLU A 33 9.73 6.32 16.03
N PHE A 34 10.15 5.44 15.14
CA PHE A 34 11.46 4.78 15.23
C PHE A 34 12.60 5.74 14.88
N PHE A 35 12.42 6.57 13.85
CA PHE A 35 13.44 7.54 13.41
C PHE A 35 13.36 8.89 14.16
N GLY A 36 12.32 9.09 14.96
CA GLY A 36 12.20 10.24 15.85
C GLY A 36 12.94 10.12 17.18
N ARG A 37 13.62 9.00 17.43
CA ARG A 37 14.39 8.73 18.64
C ARG A 37 15.87 8.94 18.37
N THR A 38 16.36 10.17 18.43
CA THR A 38 17.80 10.41 18.34
C THR A 38 18.39 10.68 19.70
N ASP A 39 19.49 9.98 20.01
CA ASP A 39 20.36 10.23 21.16
C ASP A 39 21.23 11.49 20.97
N SER A 40 21.05 12.23 19.89
CA SER A 40 21.83 13.46 19.65
C SER A 40 21.30 14.56 20.54
N ALA A 41 22.10 14.97 21.51
CA ALA A 41 21.85 16.08 22.44
C ALA A 41 21.59 17.46 21.78
N SER A 42 21.61 17.54 20.46
CA SER A 42 21.54 18.77 19.67
C SER A 42 20.28 18.97 18.80
N ALA A 43 19.42 17.96 18.66
CA ALA A 43 18.20 18.11 17.88
C ALA A 43 16.96 17.64 18.66
N GLU A 44 15.93 18.47 18.71
CA GLU A 44 14.66 18.09 19.34
C GLU A 44 14.07 16.86 18.66
N PRO A 45 13.65 15.81 19.38
CA PRO A 45 13.06 14.59 18.81
C PRO A 45 11.89 14.86 17.86
N ASP A 46 11.13 15.94 18.09
CA ASP A 46 10.04 16.37 17.23
C ASP A 46 10.50 16.80 15.85
N THR A 47 11.68 17.39 15.73
CA THR A 47 12.24 17.85 14.44
C THR A 47 12.54 16.67 13.51
N HIS A 48 13.00 15.54 14.05
CA HIS A 48 13.23 14.32 13.26
C HIS A 48 11.93 13.71 12.76
N ARG A 49 10.91 13.61 13.62
CA ARG A 49 9.57 13.15 13.23
C ARG A 49 8.97 14.00 12.12
N ARG A 50 9.13 15.32 12.23
CA ARG A 50 8.69 16.28 11.21
C ARG A 50 9.47 16.10 9.90
N ALA A 51 10.76 15.84 9.97
CA ALA A 51 11.55 15.55 8.78
C ALA A 51 11.05 14.29 8.07
N VAL A 52 10.77 13.22 8.82
CA VAL A 52 10.21 11.98 8.28
C VAL A 52 8.84 12.21 7.65
N LEU A 53 7.90 12.88 8.34
CA LEU A 53 6.57 13.19 7.78
C LEU A 53 6.62 14.10 6.55
N ASN A 54 7.55 15.06 6.52
CA ASN A 54 7.71 15.94 5.37
C ASN A 54 8.15 15.20 4.10
N THR A 55 8.66 13.97 4.19
CA THR A 55 8.99 13.17 3.01
C THR A 55 7.75 12.82 2.19
N ILE A 56 6.62 12.60 2.83
CA ILE A 56 5.33 12.29 2.20
C ILE A 56 4.40 13.50 2.11
N GLY A 57 4.65 14.56 2.90
CA GLY A 57 3.79 15.73 3.01
C GLY A 57 3.26 16.30 1.69
N PRO A 58 4.08 16.42 0.63
CA PRO A 58 3.63 16.97 -0.65
C PRO A 58 2.88 15.98 -1.56
N VAL A 59 2.84 14.68 -1.25
CA VAL A 59 2.44 13.64 -2.20
C VAL A 59 1.34 12.68 -1.67
N TRP A 60 1.19 12.53 -0.35
CA TRP A 60 0.28 11.56 0.26
C TRP A 60 -1.16 11.67 -0.25
N ASP A 61 -1.69 12.88 -0.41
CA ASP A 61 -3.06 13.12 -0.89
C ASP A 61 -3.28 12.57 -2.30
N GLY A 62 -2.32 12.84 -3.20
CA GLY A 62 -2.34 12.28 -4.55
C GLY A 62 -2.21 10.76 -4.59
N ASN A 63 -1.53 10.15 -3.60
CA ASN A 63 -1.34 8.71 -3.53
C ASN A 63 -2.63 7.98 -3.08
N GLU A 64 -3.38 8.53 -2.13
CA GLU A 64 -4.66 7.96 -1.69
C GLU A 64 -5.72 7.92 -2.80
N VAL A 65 -5.69 8.85 -3.75
CA VAL A 65 -6.67 8.92 -4.86
C VAL A 65 -6.65 7.66 -5.72
N TRP A 66 -5.54 6.95 -5.82
CA TRP A 66 -5.47 5.70 -6.57
C TRP A 66 -6.43 4.63 -6.03
N LEU A 67 -6.59 4.55 -4.71
CA LEU A 67 -7.56 3.65 -4.08
C LEU A 67 -9.00 4.04 -4.41
N LEU A 68 -9.33 5.33 -4.30
CA LEU A 68 -10.67 5.83 -4.61
C LEU A 68 -11.02 5.55 -6.07
N THR A 69 -10.06 5.76 -6.97
CA THR A 69 -10.22 5.49 -8.40
C THR A 69 -10.37 3.99 -8.66
N ALA A 70 -9.58 3.14 -8.00
CA ALA A 70 -9.70 1.67 -8.11
C ALA A 70 -11.07 1.16 -7.64
N GLY A 71 -11.53 1.63 -6.46
CA GLY A 71 -12.85 1.29 -5.93
C GLY A 71 -13.99 1.77 -6.81
N GLY A 72 -13.91 3.01 -7.31
CA GLY A 72 -14.88 3.57 -8.26
C GLY A 72 -14.93 2.83 -9.59
N ALA A 73 -13.75 2.48 -10.14
CA ALA A 73 -13.63 1.68 -11.36
C ALA A 73 -14.18 0.26 -11.16
N MET A 74 -13.89 -0.36 -10.01
CA MET A 74 -14.43 -1.68 -9.64
C MET A 74 -15.96 -1.64 -9.54
N PHE A 75 -16.53 -0.62 -8.86
CA PHE A 75 -17.97 -0.42 -8.76
C PHE A 75 -18.64 -0.27 -10.13
N ALA A 76 -18.07 0.53 -11.01
CA ALA A 76 -18.66 0.85 -12.31
C ALA A 76 -18.46 -0.25 -13.35
N ALA A 77 -17.27 -0.90 -13.39
CA ALA A 77 -16.97 -1.96 -14.36
C ALA A 77 -17.49 -3.33 -13.92
N TYR A 78 -17.45 -3.65 -12.64
CA TYR A 78 -17.82 -4.95 -12.06
C TYR A 78 -18.66 -4.78 -10.79
N PRO A 79 -19.92 -4.31 -10.90
CA PRO A 79 -20.76 -4.01 -9.74
C PRO A 79 -20.97 -5.23 -8.82
N ALA A 80 -21.08 -6.44 -9.38
CA ALA A 80 -21.21 -7.66 -8.58
C ALA A 80 -19.94 -7.96 -7.78
N TRP A 81 -18.73 -7.74 -8.36
CA TRP A 81 -17.48 -7.86 -7.64
C TRP A 81 -17.39 -6.89 -6.48
N TYR A 82 -17.68 -5.61 -6.76
CA TYR A 82 -17.71 -4.57 -5.72
C TYR A 82 -18.67 -4.94 -4.59
N ALA A 83 -19.91 -5.28 -4.92
CA ALA A 83 -20.91 -5.62 -3.92
C ALA A 83 -20.49 -6.82 -3.06
N THR A 84 -19.98 -7.88 -3.67
CA THR A 84 -19.54 -9.10 -2.97
C THR A 84 -18.37 -8.81 -2.02
N VAL A 85 -17.33 -8.09 -2.49
CA VAL A 85 -16.15 -7.79 -1.66
C VAL A 85 -16.51 -6.85 -0.51
N PHE A 86 -17.27 -5.77 -0.80
CA PHE A 86 -17.62 -4.78 0.22
C PHE A 86 -18.62 -5.31 1.25
N SER A 87 -19.49 -6.24 0.89
CA SER A 87 -20.38 -6.90 1.86
C SER A 87 -19.62 -7.92 2.72
N THR A 88 -18.79 -8.75 2.10
CA THR A 88 -18.06 -9.82 2.82
C THR A 88 -16.95 -9.27 3.71
N LEU A 89 -16.19 -8.31 3.22
CA LEU A 89 -15.09 -7.67 3.93
C LEU A 89 -15.50 -6.33 4.56
N TYR A 90 -16.81 -6.14 4.87
CA TYR A 90 -17.31 -4.86 5.36
C TYR A 90 -16.53 -4.33 6.57
N LEU A 91 -16.33 -5.13 7.61
CA LEU A 91 -15.62 -4.69 8.81
C LEU A 91 -14.12 -4.41 8.55
N PRO A 92 -13.35 -5.28 7.87
CA PRO A 92 -11.98 -4.97 7.49
C PRO A 92 -11.86 -3.70 6.63
N LEU A 93 -12.71 -3.53 5.62
CA LEU A 93 -12.68 -2.35 4.76
C LEU A 93 -13.09 -1.07 5.49
N LEU A 94 -14.08 -1.16 6.40
CA LEU A 94 -14.44 -0.05 7.28
C LEU A 94 -13.27 0.32 8.21
N ALA A 95 -12.58 -0.66 8.78
CA ALA A 95 -11.42 -0.41 9.62
C ALA A 95 -10.25 0.24 8.84
N ILE A 96 -10.00 -0.18 7.60
CA ILE A 96 -9.06 0.49 6.68
C ILE A 96 -9.46 1.94 6.48
N LEU A 97 -10.72 2.19 6.09
CA LEU A 97 -11.23 3.54 5.82
C LEU A 97 -11.10 4.45 7.05
N VAL A 98 -11.54 3.98 8.23
CA VAL A 98 -11.42 4.74 9.48
C VAL A 98 -9.96 4.99 9.83
N GLY A 99 -9.09 3.98 9.67
CA GLY A 99 -7.65 4.11 9.88
C GLY A 99 -7.03 5.19 8.99
N MET A 100 -7.35 5.21 7.69
CA MET A 100 -6.88 6.21 6.74
C MET A 100 -7.40 7.62 7.10
N ILE A 101 -8.67 7.76 7.43
CA ILE A 101 -9.24 9.05 7.86
C ILE A 101 -8.51 9.57 9.12
N VAL A 102 -8.31 8.72 10.13
CA VAL A 102 -7.60 9.10 11.35
C VAL A 102 -6.16 9.52 11.04
N ARG A 103 -5.47 8.79 10.16
CA ARG A 103 -4.10 9.09 9.71
C ARG A 103 -4.03 10.46 9.06
N VAL A 104 -4.88 10.74 8.09
CA VAL A 104 -4.90 12.01 7.35
C VAL A 104 -5.17 13.19 8.27
N VAL A 105 -6.21 13.09 9.10
CA VAL A 105 -6.51 14.13 10.10
C VAL A 105 -5.32 14.34 11.03
N ALA A 106 -4.68 13.26 11.48
CA ALA A 106 -3.52 13.35 12.36
C ALA A 106 -2.31 14.01 11.67
N ILE A 107 -2.00 13.67 10.41
CA ILE A 107 -0.91 14.30 9.63
C ILE A 107 -1.15 15.82 9.51
N GLU A 108 -2.34 16.22 9.07
CA GLU A 108 -2.68 17.63 8.83
C GLU A 108 -2.73 18.49 10.10
N TRP A 109 -3.24 17.91 11.20
CA TRP A 109 -3.47 18.66 12.43
C TRP A 109 -2.35 18.52 13.45
N ARG A 110 -1.38 17.62 13.26
CA ARG A 110 -0.26 17.40 14.18
C ARG A 110 0.48 18.69 14.55
N GLY A 111 0.79 19.51 13.55
CA GLY A 111 1.55 20.75 13.72
C GLY A 111 0.72 22.00 14.05
N LYS A 112 -0.63 21.91 14.06
CA LYS A 112 -1.50 23.08 14.26
C LYS A 112 -1.61 23.53 15.72
N ILE A 113 -1.35 22.64 16.67
CA ILE A 113 -1.43 22.93 18.12
C ILE A 113 -0.06 22.67 18.74
N ASP A 114 0.47 23.66 19.47
CA ASP A 114 1.73 23.56 20.20
C ASP A 114 1.49 22.96 21.59
N ASP A 115 1.16 21.68 21.62
CA ASP A 115 0.95 20.87 22.83
C ASP A 115 1.59 19.49 22.64
N PRO A 116 2.55 19.06 23.48
CA PRO A 116 3.18 17.74 23.40
C PRO A 116 2.20 16.57 23.52
N ARG A 117 1.09 16.74 24.28
CA ARG A 117 0.05 15.70 24.40
C ARG A 117 -0.72 15.54 23.09
N TRP A 118 -1.06 16.67 22.46
CA TRP A 118 -1.69 16.66 21.15
C TRP A 118 -0.83 15.95 20.10
N ARG A 119 0.46 16.27 20.03
CA ARG A 119 1.39 15.62 19.11
C ARG A 119 1.47 14.12 19.32
N ARG A 120 1.48 13.64 20.57
CA ARG A 120 1.47 12.19 20.87
C ARG A 120 0.21 11.49 20.37
N TRP A 121 -0.96 12.10 20.54
CA TRP A 121 -2.21 11.54 20.01
C TRP A 121 -2.22 11.53 18.48
N ALA A 122 -1.72 12.58 17.85
CA ALA A 122 -1.54 12.62 16.40
C ALA A 122 -0.54 11.54 15.94
N ASP A 123 0.61 11.39 16.59
CA ASP A 123 1.61 10.36 16.31
C ASP A 123 1.00 8.95 16.40
N LEU A 124 0.21 8.68 17.44
CA LEU A 124 -0.52 7.42 17.59
C LEU A 124 -1.55 7.23 16.45
N GLY A 125 -2.29 8.28 16.09
CA GLY A 125 -3.25 8.25 14.99
C GLY A 125 -2.57 7.93 13.65
N ILE A 126 -1.41 8.55 13.38
CA ILE A 126 -0.60 8.24 12.17
C ILE A 126 -0.12 6.80 12.21
N ALA A 127 0.42 6.33 13.34
CA ALA A 127 0.90 4.97 13.47
C ALA A 127 -0.22 3.93 13.26
N VAL A 128 -1.32 4.03 14.02
CA VAL A 128 -2.45 3.10 13.91
C VAL A 128 -3.06 3.15 12.50
N GLY A 129 -3.25 4.35 11.95
CA GLY A 129 -3.80 4.55 10.61
C GLY A 129 -2.85 4.11 9.47
N SER A 130 -1.60 3.76 9.79
CA SER A 130 -0.65 3.19 8.84
C SER A 130 -0.51 1.67 9.01
N TRP A 131 -0.33 1.17 10.24
CA TRP A 131 -0.20 -0.27 10.52
C TRP A 131 -1.46 -1.06 10.16
N LEU A 132 -2.63 -0.55 10.54
CA LEU A 132 -3.89 -1.25 10.34
C LEU A 132 -4.22 -1.45 8.86
N PRO A 133 -4.22 -0.42 7.98
CA PRO A 133 -4.43 -0.63 6.55
C PRO A 133 -3.35 -1.50 5.91
N ALA A 134 -2.07 -1.35 6.27
CA ALA A 134 -0.98 -2.15 5.73
C ALA A 134 -1.17 -3.66 5.95
N ILE A 135 -1.70 -4.05 7.11
CA ILE A 135 -2.01 -5.45 7.42
C ILE A 135 -3.30 -5.89 6.71
N LEU A 136 -4.37 -5.10 6.83
CA LEU A 136 -5.69 -5.51 6.35
C LEU A 136 -5.79 -5.58 4.83
N TRP A 137 -5.04 -4.77 4.09
CA TRP A 137 -4.95 -4.91 2.62
C TRP A 137 -4.32 -6.24 2.21
N GLY A 138 -3.28 -6.68 2.90
CA GLY A 138 -2.68 -7.99 2.64
C GLY A 138 -3.63 -9.14 2.94
N VAL A 139 -4.39 -9.06 4.05
CA VAL A 139 -5.45 -10.03 4.37
C VAL A 139 -6.52 -10.01 3.29
N ALA A 140 -7.00 -8.84 2.86
CA ALA A 140 -8.06 -8.70 1.87
C ALA A 140 -7.67 -9.29 0.50
N PHE A 141 -6.46 -9.03 0.01
CA PHE A 141 -6.01 -9.61 -1.26
C PHE A 141 -5.71 -11.11 -1.15
N ALA A 142 -5.18 -11.56 -0.02
CA ALA A 142 -4.94 -12.99 0.19
C ALA A 142 -6.27 -13.78 0.22
N ILE A 143 -7.32 -13.26 0.87
CA ILE A 143 -8.62 -13.95 0.85
C ILE A 143 -9.26 -13.96 -0.54
N LEU A 144 -9.09 -12.88 -1.32
CA LEU A 144 -9.60 -12.86 -2.70
C LEU A 144 -8.92 -13.93 -3.56
N VAL A 145 -7.60 -14.12 -3.42
CA VAL A 145 -6.86 -15.14 -4.17
C VAL A 145 -7.22 -16.55 -3.70
N ARG A 146 -7.36 -16.76 -2.39
CA ARG A 146 -7.80 -18.04 -1.82
C ARG A 146 -9.21 -18.41 -2.28
N GLY A 147 -10.08 -17.41 -2.48
CA GLY A 147 -11.49 -17.58 -2.78
C GLY A 147 -12.39 -17.55 -1.54
N LEU A 148 -13.68 -17.39 -1.78
CA LEU A 148 -14.74 -17.27 -0.80
C LEU A 148 -15.80 -18.36 -1.00
N PRO A 149 -16.55 -18.78 0.04
CA PRO A 149 -17.64 -19.71 -0.09
C PRO A 149 -18.87 -19.02 -0.74
N VAL A 150 -18.83 -18.91 -2.07
CA VAL A 150 -19.89 -18.34 -2.91
C VAL A 150 -20.83 -19.47 -3.35
N ASP A 151 -22.14 -19.31 -3.13
CA ASP A 151 -23.17 -20.27 -3.56
C ASP A 151 -23.69 -20.00 -4.98
N ALA A 152 -24.66 -20.82 -5.42
CA ALA A 152 -25.27 -20.72 -6.74
C ALA A 152 -26.02 -19.39 -6.97
N GLU A 153 -26.51 -18.75 -5.92
CA GLU A 153 -27.17 -17.44 -5.92
C GLU A 153 -26.17 -16.27 -5.81
N GLN A 154 -24.87 -16.56 -5.90
CA GLN A 154 -23.75 -15.59 -5.74
C GLN A 154 -23.73 -14.90 -4.36
N ARG A 155 -24.23 -15.57 -3.32
CA ARG A 155 -24.15 -15.12 -1.93
C ARG A 155 -22.91 -15.72 -1.27
N VAL A 156 -22.29 -14.95 -0.39
CA VAL A 156 -21.10 -15.40 0.35
C VAL A 156 -21.48 -15.78 1.76
N HIS A 157 -21.11 -16.98 2.17
CA HIS A 157 -21.32 -17.54 3.51
C HIS A 157 -20.01 -17.60 4.31
N ALA A 158 -19.21 -16.52 4.26
CA ALA A 158 -17.90 -16.48 4.92
C ALA A 158 -18.04 -16.35 6.44
N SER A 159 -17.32 -17.20 7.15
CA SER A 159 -17.08 -17.09 8.59
C SER A 159 -15.83 -16.24 8.87
N VAL A 160 -15.62 -15.88 10.14
CA VAL A 160 -14.38 -15.20 10.56
C VAL A 160 -13.14 -16.05 10.26
N PHE A 161 -13.22 -17.38 10.33
CA PHE A 161 -12.13 -18.30 10.02
C PHE A 161 -11.81 -18.40 8.52
N ASP A 162 -12.79 -18.09 7.66
CA ASP A 162 -12.52 -17.97 6.22
C ASP A 162 -11.71 -16.71 5.93
N ILE A 163 -11.92 -15.64 6.70
CA ILE A 163 -11.21 -14.38 6.58
C ILE A 163 -9.86 -14.43 7.30
N LEU A 164 -9.82 -14.88 8.55
CA LEU A 164 -8.64 -14.95 9.38
C LEU A 164 -8.12 -16.39 9.48
N ASN A 165 -7.25 -16.77 8.60
CA ASN A 165 -6.57 -18.07 8.55
C ASN A 165 -5.05 -17.86 8.34
N PRO A 166 -4.22 -18.91 8.51
CA PRO A 166 -2.77 -18.76 8.41
C PRO A 166 -2.28 -18.16 7.10
N TYR A 167 -2.93 -18.45 5.96
CA TYR A 167 -2.55 -17.91 4.67
C TYR A 167 -2.85 -16.40 4.56
N THR A 168 -4.05 -15.97 4.98
CA THR A 168 -4.44 -14.56 4.92
C THR A 168 -3.67 -13.72 5.94
N LEU A 169 -3.38 -14.24 7.13
CA LEU A 169 -2.53 -13.59 8.11
C LEU A 169 -1.09 -13.45 7.62
N LEU A 170 -0.56 -14.46 6.93
CA LEU A 170 0.75 -14.37 6.27
C LEU A 170 0.74 -13.31 5.17
N GLY A 171 -0.35 -13.19 4.39
CA GLY A 171 -0.55 -12.11 3.42
C GLY A 171 -0.51 -10.72 4.06
N GLY A 172 -1.20 -10.57 5.19
CA GLY A 172 -1.15 -9.34 6.00
C GLY A 172 0.25 -9.01 6.51
N ALA A 173 0.99 -10.01 7.02
CA ALA A 173 2.37 -9.84 7.46
C ALA A 173 3.31 -9.49 6.30
N ALA A 174 3.12 -10.12 5.13
CA ALA A 174 3.93 -9.87 3.93
C ALA A 174 3.73 -8.43 3.41
N THR A 175 2.48 -7.96 3.30
CA THR A 175 2.19 -6.60 2.86
C THR A 175 2.70 -5.57 3.85
N CYS A 176 2.46 -5.78 5.15
CA CYS A 176 2.95 -4.91 6.21
C CYS A 176 4.49 -4.82 6.19
N GLY A 177 5.19 -5.95 6.13
CA GLY A 177 6.66 -5.98 6.06
C GLY A 177 7.20 -5.31 4.81
N LEU A 178 6.56 -5.54 3.66
CA LEU A 178 6.96 -4.95 2.38
C LEU A 178 6.77 -3.43 2.39
N PHE A 179 5.64 -2.91 2.89
CA PHE A 179 5.40 -1.47 3.00
C PHE A 179 6.35 -0.82 4.00
N LEU A 180 6.64 -1.49 5.12
CA LEU A 180 7.60 -1.01 6.09
C LEU A 180 9.01 -0.87 5.49
N LEU A 181 9.46 -1.88 4.72
CA LEU A 181 10.73 -1.84 4.00
C LEU A 181 10.74 -0.77 2.91
N HIS A 182 9.66 -0.69 2.12
CA HIS A 182 9.51 0.29 1.05
C HIS A 182 9.53 1.73 1.58
N GLY A 183 8.84 2.00 2.71
CA GLY A 183 8.88 3.28 3.40
C GLY A 183 10.25 3.60 3.99
N ALA A 184 10.97 2.62 4.56
CA ALA A 184 12.32 2.83 5.08
C ALA A 184 13.30 3.23 3.97
N VAL A 185 13.23 2.55 2.82
CA VAL A 185 14.02 2.89 1.62
C VAL A 185 13.63 4.28 1.08
N PHE A 186 12.33 4.62 1.09
CA PHE A 186 11.87 5.95 0.67
C PHE A 186 12.38 7.06 1.60
N VAL A 187 12.34 6.86 2.93
CA VAL A 187 12.93 7.81 3.89
C VAL A 187 14.42 7.97 3.65
N ALA A 188 15.18 6.88 3.44
CA ALA A 188 16.59 6.95 3.11
C ALA A 188 16.83 7.76 1.82
N LEU A 189 16.02 7.54 0.77
CA LEU A 189 16.12 8.28 -0.49
C LEU A 189 15.82 9.77 -0.34
N LYS A 190 14.90 10.14 0.57
CA LYS A 190 14.35 11.50 0.69
C LYS A 190 14.97 12.34 1.80
N THR A 191 15.87 11.79 2.62
CA THR A 191 16.46 12.50 3.76
C THR A 191 17.99 12.55 3.69
N GLU A 192 18.57 13.35 4.58
CA GLU A 192 20.01 13.49 4.78
C GLU A 192 20.36 13.42 6.27
N GLY A 193 21.63 13.08 6.57
CA GLY A 193 22.18 13.05 7.92
C GLY A 193 21.62 11.90 8.76
N THR A 194 21.38 12.12 10.04
CA THR A 194 21.05 11.06 11.01
C THR A 194 19.77 10.29 10.66
N VAL A 195 18.74 10.94 10.11
CA VAL A 195 17.50 10.28 9.69
C VAL A 195 17.77 9.34 8.52
N HIS A 196 18.58 9.76 7.55
CA HIS A 196 19.04 8.91 6.44
C HIS A 196 19.77 7.68 6.96
N ASP A 197 20.79 7.89 7.83
CA ASP A 197 21.62 6.79 8.35
C ASP A 197 20.81 5.78 9.16
N ASP A 198 19.83 6.24 9.94
CA ASP A 198 18.92 5.39 10.68
C ASP A 198 17.99 4.59 9.74
N ALA A 199 17.49 5.23 8.69
CA ALA A 199 16.65 4.58 7.68
C ALA A 199 17.41 3.50 6.91
N VAL A 200 18.67 3.78 6.48
CA VAL A 200 19.54 2.80 5.83
C VAL A 200 19.81 1.60 6.75
N ARG A 201 20.20 1.85 8.00
CA ARG A 201 20.43 0.77 8.97
C ARG A 201 19.19 -0.07 9.23
N PHE A 202 18.04 0.59 9.34
CA PHE A 202 16.78 -0.10 9.56
C PHE A 202 16.39 -0.97 8.35
N ALA A 203 16.43 -0.41 7.13
CA ALA A 203 16.13 -1.12 5.91
C ALA A 203 17.04 -2.33 5.71
N THR A 204 18.35 -2.19 5.97
CA THR A 204 19.33 -3.30 5.88
C THR A 204 18.96 -4.45 6.81
N LYS A 205 18.57 -4.15 8.06
CA LYS A 205 18.18 -5.18 9.05
C LYS A 205 16.82 -5.80 8.73
N LEU A 206 15.92 -5.02 8.14
CA LEU A 206 14.54 -5.46 7.83
C LEU A 206 14.46 -6.27 6.54
N ALA A 207 15.33 -6.02 5.56
CA ALA A 207 15.26 -6.68 4.26
C ALA A 207 15.30 -8.23 4.34
N PRO A 208 16.18 -8.89 5.14
CA PRO A 208 16.18 -10.35 5.22
C PRO A 208 14.87 -10.95 5.78
N PRO A 209 14.33 -10.54 6.93
CA PRO A 209 13.08 -11.10 7.43
C PRO A 209 11.89 -10.80 6.51
N VAL A 210 11.83 -9.62 5.87
CA VAL A 210 10.80 -9.31 4.88
C VAL A 210 10.93 -10.23 3.66
N THR A 211 12.12 -10.49 3.18
CA THR A 211 12.36 -11.45 2.07
C THR A 211 11.82 -12.83 2.41
N VAL A 212 12.05 -13.31 3.64
CA VAL A 212 11.52 -14.60 4.08
C VAL A 212 10.00 -14.60 4.14
N VAL A 213 9.39 -13.59 4.74
CA VAL A 213 7.92 -13.51 4.89
C VAL A 213 7.22 -13.37 3.54
N VAL A 214 7.68 -12.43 2.70
CA VAL A 214 7.14 -12.21 1.35
C VAL A 214 7.38 -13.43 0.45
N GLY A 215 8.57 -14.02 0.53
CA GLY A 215 8.91 -15.24 -0.20
C GLY A 215 8.03 -16.42 0.20
N THR A 216 7.79 -16.61 1.51
CA THR A 216 6.91 -17.68 2.02
C THR A 216 5.46 -17.47 1.57
N PHE A 217 4.94 -16.24 1.66
CA PHE A 217 3.60 -15.91 1.16
C PHE A 217 3.51 -16.13 -0.35
N GLY A 218 4.49 -15.63 -1.12
CA GLY A 218 4.53 -15.78 -2.56
C GLY A 218 4.65 -17.25 -2.98
N LEU A 219 5.47 -18.05 -2.31
CA LEU A 219 5.61 -19.47 -2.60
C LEU A 219 4.33 -20.24 -2.27
N TRP A 220 3.68 -19.96 -1.13
CA TRP A 220 2.39 -20.55 -0.80
C TRP A 220 1.33 -20.19 -1.85
N THR A 221 1.25 -18.89 -2.22
CA THR A 221 0.32 -18.43 -3.26
C THR A 221 0.59 -19.13 -4.59
N GLN A 222 1.86 -19.26 -4.99
CA GLN A 222 2.25 -19.91 -6.23
C GLN A 222 1.89 -21.39 -6.28
N LEU A 223 2.13 -22.10 -5.19
CA LEU A 223 1.86 -23.55 -5.12
C LEU A 223 0.36 -23.87 -5.05
N ALA A 224 -0.43 -23.03 -4.38
CA ALA A 224 -1.85 -23.26 -4.17
C ALA A 224 -2.75 -22.67 -5.25
N HIS A 225 -2.37 -21.52 -5.82
CA HIS A 225 -3.23 -20.69 -6.69
C HIS A 225 -2.51 -20.16 -7.93
N GLY A 226 -1.19 -20.41 -8.07
CA GLY A 226 -0.36 -19.85 -9.13
C GLY A 226 -0.61 -20.47 -10.50
N LYS A 227 -0.07 -19.80 -11.51
CA LYS A 227 0.01 -20.26 -12.90
C LYS A 227 1.49 -20.39 -13.30
N ASP A 228 1.77 -21.10 -14.38
CA ASP A 228 3.16 -21.34 -14.81
C ASP A 228 3.92 -20.04 -15.04
N TRP A 229 3.31 -19.05 -15.63
CA TRP A 229 3.96 -17.75 -15.90
C TRP A 229 4.16 -16.89 -14.62
N THR A 230 3.39 -17.10 -13.56
CA THR A 230 3.53 -16.31 -12.31
C THR A 230 4.78 -16.68 -11.51
N TRP A 231 5.42 -17.82 -11.79
CA TRP A 231 6.73 -18.17 -11.22
C TRP A 231 7.80 -17.11 -11.49
N ILE A 232 7.78 -16.50 -12.70
CA ILE A 232 8.76 -15.47 -13.02
C ILE A 232 8.65 -14.25 -12.11
N LEU A 233 7.42 -13.88 -11.72
CA LEU A 233 7.17 -12.76 -10.82
C LEU A 233 7.67 -13.04 -9.40
N LEU A 234 7.45 -14.26 -8.91
CA LEU A 234 7.98 -14.69 -7.60
C LEU A 234 9.51 -14.63 -7.57
N VAL A 235 10.16 -15.15 -8.61
CA VAL A 235 11.63 -15.12 -8.71
C VAL A 235 12.15 -13.69 -8.81
N LEU A 236 11.53 -12.85 -9.63
CA LEU A 236 11.91 -11.43 -9.76
C LEU A 236 11.73 -10.68 -8.44
N ALA A 237 10.63 -10.90 -7.71
CA ALA A 237 10.41 -10.30 -6.40
C ALA A 237 11.48 -10.72 -5.38
N ALA A 238 11.82 -12.01 -5.34
CA ALA A 238 12.84 -12.54 -4.44
C ALA A 238 14.23 -11.96 -4.76
N LEU A 239 14.62 -11.92 -6.04
CA LEU A 239 15.89 -11.35 -6.48
C LEU A 239 15.96 -9.84 -6.19
N ALA A 240 14.85 -9.12 -6.39
CA ALA A 240 14.77 -7.69 -6.09
C ALA A 240 14.97 -7.44 -4.59
N LEU A 241 14.32 -8.21 -3.70
CA LEU A 241 14.49 -8.05 -2.25
C LEU A 241 15.91 -8.38 -1.78
N VAL A 242 16.55 -9.41 -2.37
CA VAL A 242 17.97 -9.70 -2.13
C VAL A 242 18.82 -8.53 -2.60
N GLY A 243 18.53 -7.96 -3.77
CA GLY A 243 19.21 -6.77 -4.28
C GLY A 243 19.06 -5.57 -3.36
N VAL A 244 17.87 -5.33 -2.80
CA VAL A 244 17.62 -4.27 -1.80
C VAL A 244 18.55 -4.44 -0.60
N PHE A 245 18.67 -5.67 -0.06
CA PHE A 245 19.56 -5.94 1.07
C PHE A 245 21.01 -5.53 0.75
N PHE A 246 21.56 -5.96 -0.38
CA PHE A 246 22.96 -5.66 -0.73
C PHE A 246 23.20 -4.18 -0.99
N ILE A 247 22.25 -3.48 -1.65
CA ILE A 247 22.36 -2.04 -1.90
C ILE A 247 22.31 -1.27 -0.58
N MET A 248 21.33 -1.57 0.29
CA MET A 248 21.22 -0.88 1.59
C MET A 248 22.41 -1.21 2.52
N TRP A 249 22.98 -2.41 2.40
CA TRP A 249 24.19 -2.78 3.15
C TRP A 249 25.44 -2.04 2.65
N SER A 250 25.56 -1.76 1.35
CA SER A 250 26.67 -0.97 0.82
C SER A 250 26.63 0.50 1.23
N GLY A 251 25.44 1.00 1.61
CA GLY A 251 25.23 2.37 2.05
C GLY A 251 25.08 3.39 0.92
N ASP A 252 25.12 2.96 -0.33
CA ASP A 252 25.00 3.81 -1.51
C ASP A 252 23.96 3.21 -2.48
N GLY A 253 23.16 4.06 -3.14
CA GLY A 253 22.26 3.64 -4.22
C GLY A 253 20.78 3.49 -3.80
N GLU A 254 20.30 4.29 -2.86
CA GLU A 254 18.92 4.27 -2.35
C GLU A 254 17.88 4.37 -3.46
N GLY A 255 18.18 5.08 -4.55
CA GLY A 255 17.32 5.17 -5.73
C GLY A 255 17.11 3.81 -6.40
N TRP A 256 18.15 3.00 -6.53
CA TRP A 256 18.06 1.63 -7.04
C TRP A 256 17.33 0.72 -6.06
N ALA A 257 17.59 0.85 -4.75
CA ALA A 257 16.84 0.11 -3.73
C ALA A 257 15.35 0.44 -3.78
N PHE A 258 14.98 1.71 -3.98
CA PHE A 258 13.59 2.13 -4.14
C PHE A 258 12.96 1.54 -5.41
N LEU A 259 13.65 1.51 -6.53
CA LEU A 259 13.18 0.86 -7.76
C LEU A 259 12.99 -0.65 -7.57
N LEU A 260 13.88 -1.31 -6.84
CA LEU A 260 13.75 -2.74 -6.56
C LEU A 260 12.59 -3.05 -5.60
N THR A 261 12.37 -2.24 -4.56
CA THR A 261 11.17 -2.40 -3.70
C THR A 261 9.90 -2.11 -4.46
N THR A 262 9.87 -1.08 -5.32
CA THR A 262 8.77 -0.80 -6.26
C THR A 262 8.51 -1.99 -7.18
N GLY A 263 9.55 -2.57 -7.77
CA GLY A 263 9.49 -3.76 -8.61
C GLY A 263 8.96 -4.98 -7.85
N THR A 264 9.33 -5.13 -6.57
CA THR A 264 8.80 -6.20 -5.71
C THR A 264 7.30 -6.02 -5.47
N VAL A 265 6.84 -4.82 -5.10
CA VAL A 265 5.41 -4.52 -4.95
C VAL A 265 4.67 -4.81 -6.26
N ALA A 266 5.24 -4.37 -7.39
CA ALA A 266 4.66 -4.62 -8.71
C ALA A 266 4.56 -6.11 -9.01
N ALA A 267 5.61 -6.88 -8.78
CA ALA A 267 5.63 -8.31 -9.03
C ALA A 267 4.59 -9.05 -8.16
N VAL A 268 4.48 -8.70 -6.88
CA VAL A 268 3.49 -9.30 -5.97
C VAL A 268 2.06 -8.97 -6.42
N VAL A 269 1.75 -7.71 -6.73
CA VAL A 269 0.40 -7.31 -7.16
C VAL A 269 0.03 -7.98 -8.49
N VAL A 270 0.93 -7.95 -9.47
CA VAL A 270 0.68 -8.61 -10.78
C VAL A 270 0.52 -10.12 -10.61
N MET A 271 1.27 -10.75 -9.71
CA MET A 271 1.12 -12.15 -9.37
C MET A 271 -0.27 -12.45 -8.79
N LEU A 272 -0.75 -11.66 -7.81
CA LEU A 272 -2.07 -11.84 -7.20
C LEU A 272 -3.20 -11.68 -8.21
N PHE A 273 -3.18 -10.64 -9.05
CA PHE A 273 -4.14 -10.46 -10.13
C PHE A 273 -4.02 -11.55 -11.20
N GLY A 274 -2.81 -12.01 -11.48
CA GLY A 274 -2.56 -13.14 -12.39
C GLY A 274 -3.14 -14.45 -11.90
N CYS A 275 -3.04 -14.73 -10.59
CA CYS A 275 -3.69 -15.89 -9.96
C CYS A 275 -5.22 -15.81 -10.06
N LEU A 276 -5.78 -14.62 -9.86
CA LEU A 276 -7.23 -14.39 -9.93
C LEU A 276 -7.79 -14.60 -11.33
N TYR A 277 -7.16 -14.06 -12.38
CA TYR A 277 -7.71 -14.08 -13.74
C TYR A 277 -8.09 -15.49 -14.20
N PRO A 278 -9.27 -15.75 -14.82
CA PRO A 278 -10.32 -14.77 -15.19
C PRO A 278 -11.34 -14.52 -14.08
N ASN A 279 -11.15 -15.09 -12.87
CA ASN A 279 -12.06 -14.90 -11.76
C ASN A 279 -11.83 -13.53 -11.10
N LEU A 280 -12.88 -12.98 -10.51
CA LEU A 280 -12.88 -11.81 -9.63
C LEU A 280 -12.99 -12.25 -8.17
N VAL A 281 -13.82 -13.28 -7.93
CA VAL A 281 -13.98 -13.97 -6.65
C VAL A 281 -14.13 -15.46 -6.94
N PRO A 282 -13.07 -16.25 -6.79
CA PRO A 282 -13.15 -17.71 -6.90
C PRO A 282 -14.08 -18.28 -5.81
N SER A 283 -14.98 -19.21 -6.19
CA SER A 283 -15.77 -19.93 -5.21
C SER A 283 -15.03 -21.14 -4.66
N THR A 284 -15.06 -21.30 -3.33
CA THR A 284 -14.52 -22.49 -2.66
C THR A 284 -15.52 -23.63 -2.55
N ILE A 285 -16.80 -23.40 -2.89
CA ILE A 285 -17.86 -24.42 -2.90
C ILE A 285 -17.86 -25.15 -4.23
N ASP A 286 -18.04 -24.41 -5.34
CA ASP A 286 -18.02 -24.95 -6.70
C ASP A 286 -17.41 -23.89 -7.64
N PRO A 287 -16.43 -24.25 -8.48
CA PRO A 287 -15.85 -23.32 -9.46
C PRO A 287 -16.88 -22.65 -10.39
N ALA A 288 -18.01 -23.31 -10.65
CA ALA A 288 -19.09 -22.78 -11.49
C ALA A 288 -19.78 -21.55 -10.85
N TYR A 289 -19.71 -21.38 -9.53
CA TYR A 289 -20.31 -20.26 -8.79
C TYR A 289 -19.38 -19.04 -8.71
N SER A 290 -18.17 -19.15 -9.23
CA SER A 290 -17.18 -18.06 -9.20
C SER A 290 -17.68 -16.82 -9.94
N LEU A 291 -17.44 -15.66 -9.34
CA LEU A 291 -17.57 -14.40 -10.06
C LEU A 291 -16.38 -14.23 -11.00
N THR A 292 -16.68 -14.02 -12.27
CA THR A 292 -15.68 -13.87 -13.34
C THR A 292 -15.80 -12.51 -14.01
N ILE A 293 -14.78 -12.11 -14.77
CA ILE A 293 -14.82 -10.91 -15.59
C ILE A 293 -15.95 -10.91 -16.63
N PHE A 294 -16.57 -12.07 -16.90
CA PHE A 294 -17.61 -12.22 -17.90
C PHE A 294 -19.03 -12.12 -17.29
N ASN A 295 -19.26 -12.76 -16.13
CA ASN A 295 -20.57 -12.80 -15.51
C ASN A 295 -20.86 -11.65 -14.53
N ALA A 296 -19.81 -10.93 -14.08
CA ALA A 296 -19.90 -9.82 -13.13
C ALA A 296 -19.72 -8.42 -13.75
N SER A 297 -19.49 -8.34 -15.07
CA SER A 297 -19.23 -7.07 -15.74
C SER A 297 -20.50 -6.26 -16.02
N SER A 298 -20.35 -4.95 -16.05
CA SER A 298 -21.33 -4.00 -16.56
C SER A 298 -21.59 -4.20 -18.07
N SER A 299 -22.58 -3.53 -18.61
CA SER A 299 -22.93 -3.58 -20.01
C SER A 299 -21.78 -3.09 -20.91
N HIS A 300 -21.71 -3.59 -22.12
CA HIS A 300 -20.71 -3.16 -23.11
C HIS A 300 -20.72 -1.63 -23.31
N TYR A 301 -21.89 -1.02 -23.32
CA TYR A 301 -22.06 0.44 -23.46
C TYR A 301 -21.41 1.19 -22.30
N THR A 302 -21.65 0.77 -21.08
CA THR A 302 -21.03 1.36 -19.88
C THR A 302 -19.50 1.27 -19.92
N LEU A 303 -18.97 0.05 -20.19
CA LEU A 303 -17.54 -0.16 -20.28
C LEU A 303 -16.89 0.70 -21.39
N MET A 304 -17.56 0.89 -22.52
CA MET A 304 -17.07 1.70 -23.62
C MET A 304 -16.98 3.19 -23.25
N ILE A 305 -18.03 3.76 -22.65
CA ILE A 305 -18.01 5.17 -22.20
C ILE A 305 -16.93 5.40 -21.16
N MET A 306 -16.83 4.52 -20.20
CA MET A 306 -15.80 4.59 -19.16
C MET A 306 -14.39 4.49 -19.77
N SER A 307 -14.19 3.66 -20.81
CA SER A 307 -12.89 3.54 -21.48
C SER A 307 -12.46 4.83 -22.14
N TRP A 308 -13.37 5.55 -22.81
CA TRP A 308 -13.08 6.87 -23.36
C TRP A 308 -12.69 7.88 -22.28
N ALA A 309 -13.43 7.91 -21.16
CA ALA A 309 -13.09 8.77 -20.03
C ALA A 309 -11.70 8.42 -19.48
N ALA A 310 -11.40 7.14 -19.26
CA ALA A 310 -10.11 6.70 -18.74
C ALA A 310 -8.95 7.07 -19.66
N VAL A 311 -9.08 6.85 -20.97
CA VAL A 311 -8.03 7.16 -21.95
C VAL A 311 -7.74 8.66 -22.03
N LEU A 312 -8.74 9.51 -21.85
CA LEU A 312 -8.58 10.97 -21.88
C LEU A 312 -8.04 11.53 -20.56
N VAL A 313 -8.52 11.05 -19.44
CA VAL A 313 -8.21 11.64 -18.10
C VAL A 313 -6.94 11.03 -17.48
N ALA A 314 -6.75 9.71 -17.55
CA ALA A 314 -5.64 9.05 -16.87
C ALA A 314 -4.24 9.57 -17.28
N PRO A 315 -3.94 9.84 -18.58
CA PRO A 315 -2.64 10.39 -18.96
C PRO A 315 -2.36 11.77 -18.32
N VAL A 316 -3.40 12.61 -18.20
CA VAL A 316 -3.27 13.95 -17.61
C VAL A 316 -2.97 13.83 -16.11
N VAL A 317 -3.69 12.94 -15.40
CA VAL A 317 -3.47 12.69 -13.97
C VAL A 317 -2.06 12.12 -13.73
N ILE A 318 -1.63 11.13 -14.52
CA ILE A 318 -0.30 10.53 -14.41
C ILE A 318 0.80 11.59 -14.67
N ALA A 319 0.64 12.42 -15.69
CA ALA A 319 1.59 13.49 -16.00
C ALA A 319 1.66 14.51 -14.87
N TYR A 320 0.52 14.94 -14.31
CA TYR A 320 0.46 15.83 -13.17
C TYR A 320 1.14 15.23 -11.93
N GLN A 321 0.85 13.97 -11.61
CA GLN A 321 1.46 13.30 -10.47
C GLN A 321 2.98 13.15 -10.67
N GLY A 322 3.43 12.74 -11.85
CA GLY A 322 4.85 12.68 -12.17
C GLY A 322 5.55 14.02 -12.04
N TRP A 323 4.89 15.11 -12.47
CA TRP A 323 5.38 16.47 -12.29
C TRP A 323 5.46 16.86 -10.81
N SER A 324 4.47 16.52 -9.98
CA SER A 324 4.49 16.74 -8.54
C SER A 324 5.71 16.06 -7.88
N TYR A 325 5.94 14.78 -8.18
CA TYR A 325 7.13 14.06 -7.69
C TYR A 325 8.45 14.70 -8.15
N TRP A 326 8.50 15.19 -9.38
CA TRP A 326 9.68 15.87 -9.90
C TRP A 326 9.94 17.21 -9.20
N VAL A 327 8.91 17.99 -8.88
CA VAL A 327 9.04 19.25 -8.15
C VAL A 327 9.59 19.02 -6.74
N PHE A 328 9.06 18.01 -6.03
CA PHE A 328 9.45 17.70 -4.65
C PHE A 328 10.54 16.64 -4.54
N ARG A 329 11.39 16.45 -5.56
CA ARG A 329 12.42 15.41 -5.57
C ARG A 329 13.61 15.64 -4.64
N GLN A 330 13.82 16.85 -4.13
CA GLN A 330 14.97 17.19 -3.30
C GLN A 330 14.94 16.47 -1.94
N ARG A 331 16.14 16.19 -1.39
CA ARG A 331 16.30 15.60 -0.06
C ARG A 331 15.99 16.63 1.03
N ILE A 332 15.47 16.15 2.14
CA ILE A 332 15.09 16.94 3.31
C ILE A 332 16.21 16.79 4.36
N SER A 333 16.74 17.93 4.81
CA SER A 333 17.65 17.99 5.93
C SER A 333 16.92 18.44 7.20
N VAL A 334 17.21 17.82 8.33
CA VAL A 334 16.71 18.24 9.66
C VAL A 334 17.01 19.72 9.94
N ARG A 335 18.14 20.23 9.42
CA ARG A 335 18.56 21.62 9.59
C ARG A 335 17.63 22.64 8.94
N HIS A 336 16.85 22.23 7.93
CA HIS A 336 15.91 23.08 7.21
C HIS A 336 14.49 23.04 7.78
N ILE A 337 14.25 22.25 8.82
CA ILE A 337 12.93 22.18 9.46
C ILE A 337 12.76 23.39 10.38
N PRO A 338 11.82 24.32 10.08
CA PRO A 338 11.63 25.51 10.90
C PRO A 338 11.07 25.13 12.29
N PRO A 339 11.21 25.98 13.30
CA PRO A 339 10.57 25.78 14.60
C PRO A 339 9.07 25.55 14.48
N SER A 340 8.47 24.81 15.42
CA SER A 340 7.03 24.60 15.45
C SER A 340 6.30 25.94 15.73
N VAL A 341 5.34 26.29 14.87
CA VAL A 341 4.54 27.52 14.97
C VAL A 341 3.06 27.27 15.26
N GLY A 342 2.74 26.16 15.93
CA GLY A 342 1.36 25.83 16.28
C GLY A 342 0.71 26.84 17.26
N LEU A 343 -0.61 26.87 17.26
CA LEU A 343 -1.39 27.67 18.22
C LEU A 343 -1.05 27.24 19.64
N ARG A 344 -0.56 28.18 20.46
CA ARG A 344 -0.33 27.93 21.88
C ARG A 344 -1.68 27.73 22.58
N LYS A 345 -1.80 26.68 23.38
CA LYS A 345 -2.95 26.51 24.24
C LYS A 345 -2.97 27.69 25.22
N HIS A 346 -3.97 28.55 25.13
CA HIS A 346 -4.23 29.49 26.24
C HIS A 346 -4.56 28.64 27.46
N VAL A 347 -3.61 28.53 28.38
CA VAL A 347 -3.90 28.03 29.71
C VAL A 347 -4.63 29.18 30.42
N PRO A 348 -5.89 29.00 30.87
CA PRO A 348 -6.59 30.02 31.66
C PRO A 348 -5.87 30.24 32.99
#